data_773e1bd17e2012ea91b180b059e84c42
#
_entry.id   773e1bd17e2012ea91b180b059e84c42
#
_cell.length_a   1.000
_cell.length_b   1.000
_cell.length_c   1.000
_cell.angle_alpha   90.00
_cell.angle_beta   90.00
_cell.angle_gamma   90.00
#
_symmetry.space_group_name_H-M   'P 1'
#
loop_
_entity.id
_entity.type
_entity.pdbx_description
1 polymer ?
#
loop_
_entity_poly.entity_id
_entity_poly.type
_entity_poly.pdbx_seq_one_letter_code
_entity_poly.pdbx_strand_id
1 'polypeptide(L)'
;MTDRTAIELVTRRLTEALEALESAVDRRTEIDRSRAILTEQVHALDADRAKLAADLDTQTARARELESANRDIARRLDAAMENIRQVLDSEILDSQVPDSQAPEQQASEIPTPDRRAG
;
A
#
# COMPACT_ATOMS: atom_id res chain seq x y z
N MET A 1 16.42 60.38 -66.26
CA MET A 1 15.16 59.75 -65.91
C MET A 1 15.31 58.28 -65.50
N THR A 2 16.33 57.57 -65.98
CA THR A 2 16.61 56.20 -65.63
C THR A 2 17.05 55.99 -64.15
N ASP A 3 17.77 56.93 -63.53
CA ASP A 3 18.27 56.86 -62.17
C ASP A 3 17.13 56.96 -61.16
N ARG A 4 16.10 57.72 -61.36
CA ARG A 4 14.96 57.91 -60.52
C ARG A 4 14.10 56.65 -60.43
N THR A 5 13.85 56.02 -61.57
CA THR A 5 13.11 54.74 -61.61
C THR A 5 13.90 53.57 -61.03
N ALA A 6 15.22 53.60 -61.19
CA ALA A 6 16.09 52.62 -60.51
C ALA A 6 16.03 52.76 -59.02
N ILE A 7 16.08 53.99 -58.46
CA ILE A 7 15.95 54.25 -57.01
C ILE A 7 14.58 53.81 -56.48
N GLU A 8 13.52 54.13 -57.21
CA GLU A 8 12.15 53.67 -56.82
C GLU A 8 12.04 52.17 -56.80
N LEU A 9 12.64 51.48 -57.78
CA LEU A 9 12.62 50.00 -57.81
C LEU A 9 13.39 49.39 -56.61
N VAL A 10 14.59 49.95 -56.32
CA VAL A 10 15.40 49.47 -55.19
C VAL A 10 14.71 49.76 -53.87
N THR A 11 14.09 50.93 -53.72
CA THR A 11 13.32 51.27 -52.52
C THR A 11 12.16 50.33 -52.31
N ARG A 12 11.43 50.01 -53.37
CA ARG A 12 10.34 49.02 -53.29
C ARG A 12 10.83 47.63 -52.88
N ARG A 13 11.89 47.14 -53.48
CA ARG A 13 12.49 45.85 -53.11
C ARG A 13 12.97 45.86 -51.65
N LEU A 14 13.55 46.94 -51.17
CA LEU A 14 13.97 47.09 -49.82
C LEU A 14 12.77 47.05 -48.83
N THR A 15 11.68 47.76 -49.18
CA THR A 15 10.46 47.74 -48.38
C THR A 15 9.85 46.34 -48.32
N GLU A 16 9.73 45.64 -49.48
CA GLU A 16 9.24 44.27 -49.54
C GLU A 16 10.11 43.30 -48.73
N ALA A 17 11.43 43.46 -48.77
CA ALA A 17 12.36 42.66 -47.97
C ALA A 17 12.23 42.92 -46.45
N LEU A 18 12.03 44.18 -46.04
CA LEU A 18 11.80 44.54 -44.65
C LEU A 18 10.45 43.98 -44.12
N GLU A 19 9.39 44.10 -44.90
CA GLU A 19 8.08 43.52 -44.56
C GLU A 19 8.15 41.98 -44.42
N ALA A 20 8.88 41.31 -45.33
CA ALA A 20 9.10 39.88 -45.24
C ALA A 20 9.91 39.48 -44.01
N LEU A 21 10.94 40.29 -43.65
CA LEU A 21 11.75 40.09 -42.47
C LEU A 21 10.92 40.31 -41.19
N GLU A 22 10.11 41.37 -41.12
CA GLU A 22 9.21 41.66 -40.02
C GLU A 22 8.24 40.48 -39.78
N SER A 23 7.59 40.00 -40.84
CA SER A 23 6.71 38.83 -40.79
C SER A 23 7.44 37.56 -40.33
N ALA A 24 8.70 37.38 -40.71
CA ALA A 24 9.52 36.26 -40.30
C ALA A 24 9.88 36.35 -38.79
N VAL A 25 10.22 37.55 -38.31
CA VAL A 25 10.50 37.82 -36.89
C VAL A 25 9.25 37.59 -36.04
N ASP A 26 8.08 38.05 -36.46
CA ASP A 26 6.83 37.85 -35.76
C ASP A 26 6.49 36.35 -35.64
N ARG A 27 6.61 35.61 -36.74
CA ARG A 27 6.42 34.13 -36.70
C ARG A 27 7.42 33.45 -35.75
N ARG A 28 8.67 33.87 -35.77
CA ARG A 28 9.70 33.32 -34.88
C ARG A 28 9.39 33.60 -33.42
N THR A 29 8.97 34.84 -33.14
CA THR A 29 8.58 35.23 -31.78
C THR A 29 7.41 34.40 -31.26
N GLU A 30 6.40 34.14 -32.08
CA GLU A 30 5.24 33.31 -31.73
C GLU A 30 5.64 31.85 -31.49
N ILE A 31 6.52 31.30 -32.36
CA ILE A 31 7.06 29.95 -32.16
C ILE A 31 7.82 29.86 -30.83
N ASP A 32 8.65 30.84 -30.53
CA ASP A 32 9.45 30.85 -29.32
C ASP A 32 8.57 30.97 -28.06
N ARG A 33 7.49 31.76 -28.09
CA ARG A 33 6.47 31.80 -27.05
C ARG A 33 5.79 30.44 -26.85
N SER A 34 5.34 29.81 -27.94
CA SER A 34 4.70 28.49 -27.90
C SER A 34 5.64 27.44 -27.33
N ARG A 35 6.92 27.48 -27.69
CA ARG A 35 7.95 26.58 -27.15
C ARG A 35 8.15 26.80 -25.64
N ALA A 36 8.18 28.06 -25.19
CA ALA A 36 8.32 28.38 -23.78
C ALA A 36 7.15 27.81 -22.96
N ILE A 37 5.91 27.97 -23.44
CA ILE A 37 4.71 27.41 -22.82
C ILE A 37 4.77 25.89 -22.75
N LEU A 38 5.14 25.24 -23.86
CA LEU A 38 5.26 23.77 -23.92
C LEU A 38 6.34 23.26 -22.97
N THR A 39 7.47 23.95 -22.87
CA THR A 39 8.55 23.61 -21.94
C THR A 39 8.08 23.69 -20.49
N GLU A 40 7.35 24.74 -20.13
CA GLU A 40 6.77 24.91 -18.81
C GLU A 40 5.75 23.79 -18.49
N GLN A 41 4.90 23.43 -19.47
CA GLN A 41 3.96 22.32 -19.30
C GLN A 41 4.68 20.98 -19.11
N VAL A 42 5.74 20.72 -19.84
CA VAL A 42 6.57 19.50 -19.67
C VAL A 42 7.17 19.45 -18.28
N HIS A 43 7.74 20.55 -17.80
CA HIS A 43 8.28 20.61 -16.43
C HIS A 43 7.21 20.38 -15.36
N ALA A 44 6.01 20.95 -15.54
CA ALA A 44 4.90 20.72 -14.63
C ALA A 44 4.47 19.26 -14.62
N LEU A 45 4.36 18.64 -15.79
CA LEU A 45 4.02 17.21 -15.91
C LEU A 45 5.09 16.29 -15.31
N ASP A 46 6.36 16.62 -15.47
CA ASP A 46 7.47 15.88 -14.85
C ASP A 46 7.42 15.97 -13.33
N ALA A 47 7.12 17.14 -12.78
CA ALA A 47 6.95 17.34 -11.35
C ALA A 47 5.74 16.55 -10.80
N ASP A 48 4.61 16.58 -11.50
CA ASP A 48 3.42 15.80 -11.14
C ASP A 48 3.68 14.30 -11.21
N ARG A 49 4.39 13.85 -12.22
CA ARG A 49 4.79 12.44 -12.36
C ARG A 49 5.69 11.99 -11.20
N ALA A 50 6.66 12.81 -10.82
CA ALA A 50 7.54 12.51 -9.69
C ALA A 50 6.77 12.43 -8.37
N LYS A 51 5.80 13.34 -8.16
CA LYS A 51 4.93 13.33 -7.00
C LYS A 51 4.05 12.08 -6.95
N LEU A 52 3.40 11.75 -8.07
CA LEU A 52 2.56 10.54 -8.16
C LEU A 52 3.36 9.26 -7.92
N ALA A 53 4.60 9.18 -8.40
CA ALA A 53 5.49 8.05 -8.13
C ALA A 53 5.81 7.93 -6.64
N ALA A 54 6.12 9.03 -5.95
CA ALA A 54 6.37 9.04 -4.52
C ALA A 54 5.11 8.66 -3.70
N ASP A 55 3.94 9.16 -4.10
CA ASP A 55 2.67 8.81 -3.47
C ASP A 55 2.36 7.31 -3.66
N LEU A 56 2.59 6.77 -4.85
CA LEU A 56 2.42 5.34 -5.13
C LEU A 56 3.33 4.47 -4.27
N ASP A 57 4.61 4.83 -4.15
CA ASP A 57 5.56 4.13 -3.30
C ASP A 57 5.12 4.13 -1.84
N THR A 58 4.63 5.27 -1.35
CA THR A 58 4.10 5.42 0.00
C THR A 58 2.87 4.53 0.23
N GLN A 59 1.92 4.53 -0.70
CA GLN A 59 0.72 3.69 -0.61
C GLN A 59 1.05 2.20 -0.70
N THR A 60 2.01 1.84 -1.54
CA THR A 60 2.49 0.46 -1.66
C THR A 60 3.15 -0.02 -0.37
N ALA A 61 3.96 0.81 0.27
CA ALA A 61 4.56 0.50 1.56
C ALA A 61 3.48 0.29 2.65
N ARG A 62 2.49 1.18 2.73
CA ARG A 62 1.36 1.04 3.66
C ARG A 62 0.54 -0.24 3.42
N ALA A 63 0.28 -0.57 2.16
CA ALA A 63 -0.44 -1.80 1.83
C ALA A 63 0.32 -3.04 2.33
N ARG A 64 1.63 -3.09 2.15
CA ARG A 64 2.47 -4.20 2.65
C ARG A 64 2.49 -4.28 4.18
N GLU A 65 2.53 -3.15 4.87
CA GLU A 65 2.44 -3.10 6.34
C GLU A 65 1.10 -3.65 6.83
N LEU A 66 -0.01 -3.23 6.20
CA LEU A 66 -1.35 -3.73 6.53
C LEU A 66 -1.49 -5.23 6.25
N GLU A 67 -0.98 -5.73 5.13
CA GLU A 67 -0.96 -7.15 4.82
C GLU A 67 -0.14 -7.96 5.84
N SER A 68 0.98 -7.41 6.29
CA SER A 68 1.80 -8.04 7.34
C SER A 68 1.06 -8.08 8.67
N ALA A 69 0.45 -6.96 9.08
CA ALA A 69 -0.35 -6.88 10.29
C ALA A 69 -1.55 -7.84 10.25
N ASN A 70 -2.25 -7.91 9.12
CA ASN A 70 -3.36 -8.85 8.94
C ASN A 70 -2.92 -10.31 9.07
N ARG A 71 -1.78 -10.67 8.50
CA ARG A 71 -1.22 -12.02 8.65
C ARG A 71 -0.83 -12.33 10.09
N ASP A 72 -0.30 -11.36 10.82
CA ASP A 72 0.04 -11.52 12.24
C ASP A 72 -1.21 -11.70 13.10
N ILE A 73 -2.25 -10.90 12.84
CA ILE A 73 -3.55 -11.03 13.53
C ILE A 73 -4.17 -12.39 13.24
N ALA A 74 -4.18 -12.85 11.99
CA ALA A 74 -4.71 -14.16 11.63
C ALA A 74 -3.99 -15.28 12.38
N ARG A 75 -2.65 -15.26 12.42
CA ARG A 75 -1.87 -16.25 13.19
C ARG A 75 -2.18 -16.25 14.68
N ARG A 76 -2.36 -15.05 15.27
CA ARG A 76 -2.73 -14.93 16.69
C ARG A 76 -4.13 -15.45 16.98
N LEU A 77 -5.08 -15.20 16.06
CA LEU A 77 -6.42 -15.73 16.16
C LEU A 77 -6.43 -17.26 16.05
N ASP A 78 -5.72 -17.82 15.09
CA ASP A 78 -5.59 -19.27 14.93
C ASP A 78 -4.99 -19.93 16.17
N ALA A 79 -3.93 -19.34 16.73
CA ALA A 79 -3.31 -19.81 17.98
C ALA A 79 -4.27 -19.70 19.17
N ALA A 80 -5.02 -18.61 19.29
CA ALA A 80 -6.01 -18.45 20.36
C ALA A 80 -7.17 -19.45 20.23
N MET A 81 -7.66 -19.70 19.03
CA MET A 81 -8.69 -20.71 18.76
C MET A 81 -8.19 -22.12 19.09
N GLU A 82 -6.96 -22.43 18.76
CA GLU A 82 -6.37 -23.73 19.09
C GLU A 82 -6.22 -23.89 20.61
N ASN A 83 -5.76 -22.86 21.31
CA ASN A 83 -5.69 -22.88 22.77
C ASN A 83 -7.08 -23.10 23.42
N ILE A 84 -8.11 -22.42 22.92
CA ILE A 84 -9.48 -22.60 23.39
C ILE A 84 -9.96 -24.03 23.17
N ARG A 85 -9.70 -24.62 22.00
CA ARG A 85 -10.03 -26.03 21.73
C ARG A 85 -9.35 -26.98 22.71
N GLN A 86 -8.05 -26.79 22.94
CA GLN A 86 -7.28 -27.61 23.88
C GLN A 86 -7.85 -27.53 25.32
N VAL A 87 -8.21 -26.33 25.76
CA VAL A 87 -8.82 -26.14 27.08
C VAL A 87 -10.18 -26.85 27.16
N LEU A 88 -11.03 -26.68 26.16
CA LEU A 88 -12.34 -27.34 26.11
C LEU A 88 -12.21 -28.87 26.05
N ASP A 89 -11.29 -29.40 25.26
CA ASP A 89 -11.03 -30.84 25.17
C ASP A 89 -10.52 -31.39 26.50
N SER A 90 -9.65 -30.66 27.24
CA SER A 90 -9.19 -31.09 28.54
C SER A 90 -10.29 -31.05 29.62
N GLU A 91 -11.17 -30.05 29.59
CA GLU A 91 -12.33 -30.00 30.50
C GLU A 91 -13.34 -31.12 30.25
N ILE A 92 -13.57 -31.46 28.97
CA ILE A 92 -14.43 -32.60 28.61
C ILE A 92 -13.84 -33.92 29.09
N LEU A 93 -12.53 -34.11 28.99
CA LEU A 93 -11.85 -35.31 29.47
C LEU A 93 -11.88 -35.39 30.99
N ASP A 94 -11.68 -34.31 31.73
CA ASP A 94 -11.80 -34.26 33.18
C ASP A 94 -13.23 -34.54 33.68
N SER A 95 -14.24 -34.10 32.93
CA SER A 95 -15.64 -34.36 33.24
C SER A 95 -16.07 -35.80 32.93
N GLN A 96 -15.29 -36.54 32.16
CA GLN A 96 -15.55 -37.95 31.83
C GLN A 96 -14.78 -38.95 32.66
N VAL A 97 -13.96 -38.52 33.64
CA VAL A 97 -13.41 -39.44 34.63
C VAL A 97 -14.56 -39.87 35.53
N PRO A 98 -15.08 -41.11 35.39
CA PRO A 98 -16.12 -41.57 36.29
C PRO A 98 -15.51 -41.66 37.69
N ASP A 99 -16.29 -41.24 38.65
CA ASP A 99 -16.08 -41.43 40.08
C ASP A 99 -16.08 -42.94 40.38
N SER A 100 -15.01 -43.62 40.02
CA SER A 100 -14.83 -45.09 40.15
C SER A 100 -13.74 -45.42 41.14
N GLN A 101 -13.62 -44.64 42.18
CA GLN A 101 -12.92 -45.04 43.39
C GLN A 101 -13.73 -44.64 44.60
N ALA A 102 -14.89 -45.29 44.79
CA ALA A 102 -15.37 -45.51 46.14
C ALA A 102 -14.35 -46.40 46.82
N PRO A 103 -13.76 -46.02 47.96
CA PRO A 103 -12.95 -46.96 48.74
C PRO A 103 -13.88 -48.06 49.22
N GLU A 104 -13.67 -49.29 48.72
CA GLU A 104 -14.20 -50.45 49.40
C GLU A 104 -13.72 -50.46 50.82
N GLN A 105 -14.64 -50.09 51.71
CA GLN A 105 -14.42 -50.29 53.13
C GLN A 105 -14.20 -51.78 53.31
N GLN A 106 -12.96 -52.16 53.58
CA GLN A 106 -12.66 -53.45 54.16
C GLN A 106 -13.44 -53.57 55.46
N ALA A 107 -14.47 -54.39 55.39
CA ALA A 107 -15.14 -54.84 56.59
C ALA A 107 -14.08 -55.54 57.51
N SER A 108 -13.69 -54.86 58.53
CA SER A 108 -12.85 -55.40 59.54
C SER A 108 -13.59 -56.60 60.22
N GLU A 109 -13.06 -57.76 59.90
CA GLU A 109 -13.40 -58.99 60.69
C GLU A 109 -13.19 -58.71 62.15
N ILE A 110 -14.26 -58.78 62.93
CA ILE A 110 -14.25 -58.74 64.41
C ILE A 110 -13.84 -60.13 64.88
N PRO A 111 -12.73 -60.31 65.51
CA PRO A 111 -12.44 -61.63 66.14
C PRO A 111 -13.35 -61.85 67.34
N THR A 112 -14.15 -62.90 67.27
CA THR A 112 -14.94 -63.37 68.36
C THR A 112 -14.03 -63.90 69.50
N PRO A 113 -14.20 -63.47 70.73
CA PRO A 113 -13.43 -64.02 71.88
C PRO A 113 -13.94 -65.42 72.19
N ASP A 114 -13.01 -66.38 72.17
CA ASP A 114 -13.21 -67.75 72.61
C ASP A 114 -13.54 -67.72 74.15
N ARG A 115 -14.75 -68.11 74.42
CA ARG A 115 -15.22 -68.27 75.81
C ARG A 115 -15.00 -69.70 76.23
N ARG A 116 -13.87 -69.98 76.77
CA ARG A 116 -13.62 -71.24 77.48
C ARG A 116 -13.96 -71.08 78.91
N ALA A 117 -15.09 -71.63 79.29
CA ALA A 117 -15.40 -71.88 80.71
C ALA A 117 -14.93 -73.28 81.06
N GLY A 118 -14.13 -73.34 82.11
CA GLY A 118 -13.82 -74.54 82.76
C GLY A 118 -14.54 -74.60 84.10
#